data_08ecacb9ea7a5b137a71f1a8f783ab37
#
_entry.id   08ecacb9ea7a5b137a71f1a8f783ab37
#
_cell.length_a   1.000
_cell.length_b   1.000
_cell.length_c   1.000
_cell.angle_alpha   90.00
_cell.angle_beta   90.00
_cell.angle_gamma   90.00
#
_symmetry.space_group_name_H-M   'P 1'
#
loop_
_entity.id
_entity.type
_entity.pdbx_description
1 polymer ?
#
loop_
_entity_poly.entity_id
_entity_poly.type
_entity_poly.pdbx_seq_one_letter_code
_entity_poly.pdbx_strand_id
1 'polypeptide(L)'
;MRYAVKSKRKIVKAYCLGAGSEMEALLIQEGAIRKQADGTYELFSQEAVNGTGETASAGDYFKVDTVDGRHYPYPNSREYFEENHIPLGGDEYEQKSKPLAFWQSSDPMCEEIQYLLEHGKLTLKPEDPEHYFNAFLWGAQLSAAQDASVVFYSVDRDEVGNITDISFNFVAAREFKEGYAVCG
;
A
#
# COMPACT_ATOMS: atom_id res chain seq x y z
N MET A 1 -8.84 -10.95 -16.69
CA MET A 1 -8.49 -9.90 -15.69
C MET A 1 -7.77 -8.75 -16.39
N ARG A 2 -8.17 -7.52 -16.14
CA ARG A 2 -7.50 -6.31 -16.66
C ARG A 2 -6.51 -5.78 -15.65
N TYR A 3 -5.49 -5.08 -16.12
CA TYR A 3 -4.44 -4.53 -15.27
C TYR A 3 -4.28 -3.03 -15.51
N ALA A 4 -3.93 -2.30 -14.46
CA ALA A 4 -3.63 -0.88 -14.53
C ALA A 4 -2.42 -0.55 -13.64
N VAL A 5 -1.68 0.47 -14.00
CA VAL A 5 -0.58 1.04 -13.19
C VAL A 5 -0.92 2.46 -12.77
N LYS A 6 -0.42 2.91 -11.64
CA LYS A 6 -0.55 4.32 -11.25
C LYS A 6 0.15 5.21 -12.28
N SER A 7 -0.55 6.22 -12.78
CA SER A 7 -0.08 7.11 -13.85
C SER A 7 0.99 8.09 -13.38
N LYS A 8 0.90 8.54 -12.13
CA LYS A 8 1.84 9.51 -11.58
C LYS A 8 3.08 8.82 -11.03
N ARG A 9 4.26 9.35 -11.40
CA ARG A 9 5.52 8.99 -10.74
C ARG A 9 5.42 9.38 -9.27
N LYS A 10 5.75 8.44 -8.40
CA LYS A 10 5.86 8.69 -6.97
C LYS A 10 7.32 8.87 -6.61
N ILE A 11 7.72 10.11 -6.36
CA ILE A 11 9.05 10.44 -5.85
C ILE A 11 8.98 10.45 -4.32
N VAL A 12 9.89 9.72 -3.69
CA VAL A 12 10.00 9.61 -2.24
C VAL A 12 11.42 9.94 -1.79
N LYS A 13 11.55 10.44 -0.58
CA LYS A 13 12.84 10.51 0.12
C LYS A 13 12.98 9.29 1.02
N ALA A 14 14.14 8.66 0.96
CA ALA A 14 14.46 7.52 1.79
C ALA A 14 15.93 7.56 2.22
N TYR A 15 16.21 6.95 3.36
CA TYR A 15 17.51 7.01 4.00
C TYR A 15 17.92 5.60 4.44
N CYS A 16 19.20 5.28 4.29
CA CYS A 16 19.74 4.01 4.74
C CYS A 16 20.06 4.08 6.24
N LEU A 17 19.51 3.15 7.00
CA LEU A 17 19.78 3.03 8.44
C LEU A 17 21.25 2.71 8.69
N GLY A 18 21.87 3.45 9.61
CA GLY A 18 23.27 3.28 9.95
C GLY A 18 24.25 4.01 9.03
N ALA A 19 23.78 4.68 7.98
CA ALA A 19 24.62 5.48 7.10
C ALA A 19 24.93 6.89 7.64
N GLY A 20 24.30 7.29 8.76
CA GLY A 20 24.57 8.56 9.43
C GLY A 20 24.00 9.78 8.69
N SER A 21 22.86 9.65 8.02
CA SER A 21 22.19 10.80 7.42
C SER A 21 21.76 11.82 8.45
N GLU A 22 21.62 13.08 8.06
CA GLU A 22 21.11 14.15 8.93
C GLU A 22 19.69 13.83 9.43
N MET A 23 18.86 13.23 8.57
CA MET A 23 17.51 12.81 8.95
C MET A 23 17.53 11.72 10.04
N GLU A 24 18.40 10.73 9.91
CA GLU A 24 18.58 9.69 10.95
C GLU A 24 18.97 10.33 12.29
N ALA A 25 19.95 11.23 12.28
CA ALA A 25 20.39 11.92 13.48
C ALA A 25 19.26 12.74 14.13
N LEU A 26 18.46 13.44 13.33
CA LEU A 26 17.29 14.19 13.79
C LEU A 26 16.26 13.28 14.46
N LEU A 27 15.92 12.17 13.82
CA LEU A 27 14.90 11.25 14.32
C LEU A 27 15.37 10.50 15.57
N ILE A 28 16.64 10.20 15.70
CA ILE A 28 17.23 9.68 16.94
C ILE A 28 17.11 10.71 18.06
N GLN A 29 17.42 11.97 17.80
CA GLN A 29 17.28 13.05 18.77
C GLN A 29 15.83 13.24 19.21
N GLU A 30 14.87 13.14 18.30
CA GLU A 30 13.43 13.23 18.61
C GLU A 30 12.87 11.98 19.30
N GLY A 31 13.63 10.88 19.34
CA GLY A 31 13.17 9.60 19.89
C GLY A 31 12.27 8.80 18.95
N ALA A 32 12.12 9.21 17.69
CA ALA A 32 11.36 8.49 16.66
C ALA A 32 12.11 7.28 16.09
N ILE A 33 13.44 7.27 16.23
CA ILE A 33 14.31 6.11 15.98
C ILE A 33 15.12 5.86 17.23
N ARG A 34 15.19 4.61 17.68
CA ARG A 34 16.04 4.17 18.80
C ARG A 34 16.98 3.07 18.34
N LYS A 35 18.28 3.27 18.59
CA LYS A 35 19.27 2.22 18.40
C LYS A 35 19.26 1.29 19.59
N GLN A 36 19.09 -0.01 19.35
CA GLN A 36 19.03 -1.03 20.40
C GLN A 36 20.41 -1.62 20.71
N ALA A 37 20.54 -2.26 21.87
CA ALA A 37 21.80 -2.83 22.33
C ALA A 37 22.34 -3.95 21.41
N ASP A 38 21.45 -4.66 20.68
CA ASP A 38 21.83 -5.70 19.72
C ASP A 38 22.25 -5.15 18.34
N GLY A 39 22.28 -3.82 18.17
CA GLY A 39 22.63 -3.15 16.92
C GLY A 39 21.46 -2.95 15.95
N THR A 40 20.26 -3.42 16.27
CA THR A 40 19.06 -3.14 15.51
C THR A 40 18.52 -1.75 15.83
N TYR A 41 17.50 -1.33 15.07
CA TYR A 41 16.82 -0.06 15.25
C TYR A 41 15.33 -0.31 15.48
N GLU A 42 14.72 0.52 16.32
CA GLU A 42 13.27 0.57 16.52
C GLU A 42 12.76 1.90 15.98
N LEU A 43 11.79 1.82 15.05
CA LEU A 43 11.20 2.95 14.36
C LEU A 43 9.74 3.10 14.77
N PHE A 44 9.35 4.31 15.16
CA PHE A 44 7.99 4.61 15.61
C PHE A 44 7.20 5.27 14.49
N SER A 45 6.54 4.44 13.66
CA SER A 45 5.62 4.88 12.61
C SER A 45 4.28 5.34 13.19
N GLN A 46 3.40 5.89 12.35
CA GLN A 46 2.02 6.21 12.75
C GLN A 46 1.23 5.00 13.25
N GLU A 47 1.57 3.82 12.74
CA GLU A 47 0.93 2.55 13.10
C GLU A 47 1.55 1.92 14.37
N ALA A 48 2.63 2.48 14.89
CA ALA A 48 3.26 2.03 16.13
C ALA A 48 2.34 2.35 17.32
N VAL A 49 1.50 1.41 17.66
CA VAL A 49 0.58 1.51 18.80
C VAL A 49 1.22 0.95 20.07
N ASN A 50 0.77 1.45 21.24
CA ASN A 50 1.22 0.99 22.57
C ASN A 50 2.73 1.14 22.84
N GLY A 51 3.40 2.07 22.16
CA GLY A 51 4.83 2.34 22.38
C GLY A 51 5.78 1.28 21.85
N THR A 52 5.30 0.34 21.03
CA THR A 52 6.12 -0.66 20.35
C THR A 52 6.35 -0.21 18.90
N GLY A 53 7.62 0.01 18.53
CA GLY A 53 8.02 0.35 17.20
C GLY A 53 8.30 -0.86 16.33
N GLU A 54 8.55 -0.59 15.05
CA GLU A 54 8.96 -1.61 14.08
C GLU A 54 10.47 -1.80 14.14
N THR A 55 10.94 -3.04 14.14
CA THR A 55 12.36 -3.37 14.17
C THR A 55 12.96 -3.40 12.77
N ALA A 56 14.12 -2.77 12.61
CA ALA A 56 14.89 -2.78 11.37
C ALA A 56 16.38 -2.97 11.65
N SER A 57 17.13 -3.34 10.64
CA SER A 57 18.58 -3.58 10.71
C SER A 57 19.35 -2.47 10.01
N ALA A 58 20.63 -2.31 10.39
CA ALA A 58 21.54 -1.47 9.62
C ALA A 58 21.59 -1.94 8.15
N GLY A 59 21.51 -0.99 7.23
CA GLY A 59 21.42 -1.27 5.80
C GLY A 59 20.00 -1.33 5.24
N ASP A 60 18.97 -1.46 6.08
CA ASP A 60 17.59 -1.24 5.69
C ASP A 60 17.33 0.24 5.38
N TYR A 61 16.23 0.54 4.73
CA TYR A 61 15.85 1.91 4.41
C TYR A 61 14.67 2.35 5.26
N PHE A 62 14.56 3.65 5.50
CA PHE A 62 13.36 4.22 6.09
C PHE A 62 12.88 5.44 5.31
N LYS A 63 11.59 5.61 5.32
CA LYS A 63 10.89 6.80 4.85
C LYS A 63 10.27 7.51 6.04
N VAL A 64 9.87 8.77 5.86
CA VAL A 64 9.32 9.58 6.95
C VAL A 64 7.99 10.19 6.50
N ASP A 65 6.93 9.88 7.23
CA ASP A 65 5.68 10.62 7.16
C ASP A 65 5.74 11.80 8.13
N THR A 66 5.29 12.96 7.69
CA THR A 66 5.20 14.15 8.53
C THR A 66 3.74 14.54 8.68
N VAL A 67 3.25 14.52 9.93
CA VAL A 67 1.86 14.86 10.26
C VAL A 67 1.88 15.85 11.42
N ASP A 68 1.28 17.01 11.23
CA ASP A 68 1.22 18.09 12.23
C ASP A 68 2.60 18.45 12.83
N GLY A 69 3.63 18.45 11.98
CA GLY A 69 5.01 18.75 12.36
C GLY A 69 5.74 17.61 13.09
N ARG A 70 5.11 16.47 13.28
CA ARG A 70 5.72 15.26 13.84
C ARG A 70 6.20 14.32 12.75
N HIS A 71 7.36 13.70 12.97
CA HIS A 71 7.97 12.76 12.06
C HIS A 71 7.66 11.32 12.50
N TYR A 72 7.22 10.52 11.54
CA TYR A 72 6.89 9.11 11.73
C TYR A 72 7.69 8.25 10.73
N PRO A 73 8.89 7.77 11.14
CA PRO A 73 9.68 6.91 10.28
C PRO A 73 9.08 5.51 10.21
N TYR A 74 9.14 4.91 9.02
CA TYR A 74 8.76 3.52 8.81
C TYR A 74 9.79 2.79 7.95
N PRO A 75 10.14 1.54 8.32
CA PRO A 75 11.19 0.81 7.64
C PRO A 75 10.70 0.09 6.39
N ASN A 76 11.64 -0.10 5.47
CA ASN A 76 11.55 -1.10 4.41
C ASN A 76 12.83 -1.94 4.47
N SER A 77 12.72 -3.26 4.35
CA SER A 77 13.91 -4.08 4.22
C SER A 77 14.72 -3.64 2.99
N ARG A 78 16.02 -3.79 3.04
CA ARG A 78 16.92 -3.41 1.94
C ARG A 78 16.51 -4.06 0.62
N GLU A 79 16.24 -5.36 0.64
CA GLU A 79 15.84 -6.11 -0.56
C GLU A 79 14.54 -5.55 -1.16
N TYR A 80 13.50 -5.40 -0.34
CA TYR A 80 12.23 -4.83 -0.79
C TYR A 80 12.42 -3.43 -1.36
N PHE A 81 13.20 -2.59 -0.69
CA PHE A 81 13.41 -1.21 -1.12
C PHE A 81 14.12 -1.14 -2.47
N GLU A 82 15.22 -1.86 -2.63
CA GLU A 82 16.02 -1.88 -3.87
C GLU A 82 15.23 -2.46 -5.06
N GLU A 83 14.38 -3.45 -4.82
CA GLU A 83 13.49 -4.01 -5.86
C GLU A 83 12.40 -3.04 -6.31
N ASN A 84 11.90 -2.19 -5.43
CA ASN A 84 10.72 -1.38 -5.67
C ASN A 84 11.00 0.11 -5.89
N HIS A 85 12.26 0.53 -5.87
CA HIS A 85 12.66 1.92 -6.01
C HIS A 85 13.81 2.07 -7.00
N ILE A 86 13.81 3.22 -7.70
CA ILE A 86 14.86 3.61 -8.62
C ILE A 86 15.56 4.83 -8.04
N PRO A 87 16.88 4.79 -7.78
CA PRO A 87 17.60 5.96 -7.27
C PRO A 87 17.62 7.10 -8.31
N LEU A 88 17.34 8.32 -7.85
CA LEU A 88 17.38 9.53 -8.68
C LEU A 88 18.55 10.44 -8.33
N GLY A 89 19.27 10.14 -7.25
CA GLY A 89 20.37 10.91 -6.72
C GLY A 89 20.08 11.44 -5.31
N GLY A 90 21.11 11.47 -4.46
CA GLY A 90 20.96 11.85 -3.06
C GLY A 90 20.00 10.91 -2.32
N ASP A 91 19.02 11.49 -1.66
CA ASP A 91 17.99 10.78 -0.89
C ASP A 91 16.67 10.58 -1.66
N GLU A 92 16.63 10.94 -2.94
CA GLU A 92 15.44 10.84 -3.77
C GLU A 92 15.39 9.54 -4.58
N TYR A 93 14.21 8.94 -4.59
CA TYR A 93 13.92 7.68 -5.30
C TYR A 93 12.57 7.77 -5.99
N GLU A 94 12.45 7.10 -7.13
CA GLU A 94 11.17 6.84 -7.76
C GLU A 94 10.65 5.49 -7.30
N GLN A 95 9.47 5.46 -6.68
CA GLN A 95 8.81 4.22 -6.34
C GLN A 95 8.20 3.59 -7.59
N LYS A 96 8.63 2.37 -7.93
CA LYS A 96 8.11 1.63 -9.09
C LYS A 96 6.62 1.37 -8.93
N SER A 97 5.84 1.65 -9.96
CA SER A 97 4.44 1.28 -10.03
C SER A 97 4.32 -0.19 -10.40
N LYS A 98 3.60 -0.97 -9.60
CA LYS A 98 3.27 -2.36 -9.92
C LYS A 98 1.92 -2.40 -10.63
N PRO A 99 1.75 -3.21 -11.69
CA PRO A 99 0.43 -3.46 -12.25
C PRO A 99 -0.48 -4.06 -11.18
N LEU A 100 -1.66 -3.47 -11.02
CA LEU A 100 -2.73 -3.99 -10.18
C LEU A 100 -3.84 -4.52 -11.06
N ALA A 101 -4.33 -5.71 -10.73
CA ALA A 101 -5.52 -6.24 -11.36
C ALA A 101 -6.74 -5.41 -10.94
N PHE A 102 -7.69 -5.22 -11.83
CA PHE A 102 -8.94 -4.53 -11.52
C PHE A 102 -10.12 -5.12 -12.27
N TRP A 103 -11.30 -4.85 -11.75
CA TRP A 103 -12.58 -5.23 -12.33
C TRP A 103 -13.58 -4.08 -12.27
N GLN A 104 -14.39 -3.94 -13.30
CA GLN A 104 -15.50 -2.98 -13.38
C GLN A 104 -16.81 -3.73 -13.63
N SER A 105 -17.94 -3.14 -13.25
CA SER A 105 -19.24 -3.78 -13.39
C SER A 105 -19.62 -4.13 -14.86
N SER A 106 -18.99 -3.48 -15.82
CA SER A 106 -19.11 -3.76 -17.25
C SER A 106 -18.26 -4.93 -17.76
N ASP A 107 -17.29 -5.38 -16.94
CA ASP A 107 -16.43 -6.50 -17.33
C ASP A 107 -17.14 -7.86 -17.11
N PRO A 108 -16.75 -8.90 -17.84
CA PRO A 108 -17.22 -10.25 -17.53
C PRO A 108 -16.89 -10.64 -16.09
N MET A 109 -17.75 -11.43 -15.46
CA MET A 109 -17.52 -11.96 -14.14
C MET A 109 -16.19 -12.74 -14.11
N CYS A 110 -15.39 -12.48 -13.06
CA CYS A 110 -14.13 -13.17 -12.85
C CYS A 110 -14.15 -13.96 -11.53
N GLU A 111 -13.21 -14.88 -11.39
CA GLU A 111 -13.07 -15.76 -10.24
C GLU A 111 -12.92 -14.98 -8.92
N GLU A 112 -12.17 -13.89 -8.94
CA GLU A 112 -11.92 -13.07 -7.77
C GLU A 112 -13.18 -12.37 -7.25
N ILE A 113 -13.97 -11.80 -8.17
CA ILE A 113 -15.25 -11.17 -7.80
C ILE A 113 -16.24 -12.24 -7.31
N GLN A 114 -16.30 -13.39 -7.98
CA GLN A 114 -17.15 -14.49 -7.55
C GLN A 114 -16.79 -14.96 -6.15
N TYR A 115 -15.49 -15.13 -5.87
CA TYR A 115 -15.00 -15.46 -4.52
C TYR A 115 -15.46 -14.45 -3.45
N LEU A 116 -15.33 -13.15 -3.74
CA LEU A 116 -15.72 -12.09 -2.81
C LEU A 116 -17.24 -12.11 -2.53
N LEU A 117 -18.05 -12.34 -3.56
CA LEU A 117 -19.51 -12.44 -3.41
C LEU A 117 -19.92 -13.67 -2.62
N GLU A 118 -19.38 -14.84 -2.93
CA GLU A 118 -19.69 -16.10 -2.26
C GLU A 118 -19.29 -16.11 -0.77
N HIS A 119 -18.21 -15.39 -0.42
CA HIS A 119 -17.73 -15.29 0.96
C HIS A 119 -18.29 -14.05 1.71
N GLY A 120 -19.23 -13.33 1.12
CA GLY A 120 -19.84 -12.16 1.76
C GLY A 120 -18.90 -10.98 1.99
N LYS A 121 -17.75 -10.95 1.29
CA LYS A 121 -16.75 -9.85 1.38
C LYS A 121 -17.09 -8.68 0.48
N LEU A 122 -17.91 -8.90 -0.53
CA LEU A 122 -18.44 -7.90 -1.45
C LEU A 122 -19.92 -8.14 -1.66
N THR A 123 -20.69 -7.07 -1.72
CA THR A 123 -22.12 -7.10 -2.11
C THR A 123 -22.32 -6.14 -3.26
N LEU A 124 -23.07 -6.58 -4.27
CA LEU A 124 -23.50 -5.76 -5.39
C LEU A 124 -24.98 -5.39 -5.21
N LYS A 125 -25.33 -4.12 -5.43
CA LYS A 125 -26.70 -3.59 -5.38
C LYS A 125 -27.09 -3.00 -6.73
N PRO A 126 -27.58 -3.82 -7.67
CA PRO A 126 -27.98 -3.35 -9.00
C PRO A 126 -29.11 -2.31 -8.96
N GLU A 127 -29.92 -2.34 -7.93
CA GLU A 127 -31.03 -1.40 -7.67
C GLU A 127 -30.58 -0.01 -7.19
N ASP A 128 -29.33 0.13 -6.75
CA ASP A 128 -28.75 1.38 -6.25
C ASP A 128 -27.41 1.67 -6.91
N PRO A 129 -27.40 2.26 -8.13
CA PRO A 129 -26.17 2.51 -8.88
C PRO A 129 -25.17 3.44 -8.17
N GLU A 130 -25.63 4.31 -7.27
CA GLU A 130 -24.73 5.22 -6.51
C GLU A 130 -24.00 4.51 -5.39
N HIS A 131 -24.57 3.42 -4.86
CA HIS A 131 -23.98 2.58 -3.81
C HIS A 131 -23.91 1.11 -4.26
N TYR A 132 -23.53 0.90 -5.49
CA TYR A 132 -23.55 -0.41 -6.15
C TYR A 132 -22.61 -1.42 -5.50
N PHE A 133 -21.36 -1.02 -5.20
CA PHE A 133 -20.39 -1.85 -4.51
C PHE A 133 -20.43 -1.58 -3.01
N ASN A 134 -20.50 -2.64 -2.20
CA ASN A 134 -20.49 -2.53 -0.75
C ASN A 134 -19.58 -3.58 -0.13
N ALA A 135 -18.72 -3.17 0.78
CA ALA A 135 -17.81 -4.06 1.49
C ALA A 135 -17.42 -3.48 2.85
N PHE A 136 -17.09 -4.35 3.80
CA PHE A 136 -16.46 -3.95 5.05
C PHE A 136 -14.94 -4.05 4.88
N LEU A 137 -14.28 -2.91 4.79
CA LEU A 137 -12.84 -2.80 4.54
C LEU A 137 -12.22 -1.85 5.55
N TRP A 138 -11.03 -2.19 6.04
CA TRP A 138 -10.24 -1.32 6.92
C TRP A 138 -11.00 -0.87 8.18
N GLY A 139 -11.87 -1.74 8.72
CA GLY A 139 -12.68 -1.44 9.89
C GLY A 139 -13.91 -0.56 9.64
N ALA A 140 -14.27 -0.29 8.38
CA ALA A 140 -15.41 0.53 8.01
C ALA A 140 -16.27 -0.09 6.90
N GLN A 141 -17.57 0.19 6.93
CA GLN A 141 -18.46 -0.13 5.82
C GLN A 141 -18.24 0.91 4.72
N LEU A 142 -17.77 0.45 3.56
CA LEU A 142 -17.52 1.29 2.38
C LEU A 142 -18.52 0.96 1.27
N SER A 143 -18.86 1.97 0.49
CA SER A 143 -19.64 1.81 -0.75
C SER A 143 -19.04 2.63 -1.88
N ALA A 144 -19.29 2.19 -3.11
CA ALA A 144 -18.88 2.90 -4.32
C ALA A 144 -19.92 2.76 -5.42
N ALA A 145 -19.94 3.74 -6.33
CA ALA A 145 -20.85 3.77 -7.46
C ALA A 145 -20.54 2.67 -8.48
N GLN A 146 -21.50 2.35 -9.33
CA GLN A 146 -21.41 1.27 -10.31
C GLN A 146 -20.26 1.44 -11.32
N ASP A 147 -19.87 2.68 -11.61
CA ASP A 147 -18.77 3.01 -12.53
C ASP A 147 -17.38 2.99 -11.85
N ALA A 148 -17.32 2.75 -10.54
CA ALA A 148 -16.07 2.57 -9.83
C ALA A 148 -15.35 1.28 -10.26
N SER A 149 -14.08 1.20 -9.93
CA SER A 149 -13.24 0.00 -10.14
C SER A 149 -12.97 -0.70 -8.81
N VAL A 150 -13.08 -2.01 -8.80
CA VAL A 150 -12.55 -2.87 -7.73
C VAL A 150 -11.10 -3.17 -8.08
N VAL A 151 -10.16 -2.70 -7.27
CA VAL A 151 -8.72 -2.90 -7.48
C VAL A 151 -8.22 -3.94 -6.50
N PHE A 152 -7.52 -4.94 -6.99
CA PHE A 152 -6.97 -6.03 -6.19
C PHE A 152 -5.51 -5.76 -5.85
N TYR A 153 -5.19 -5.73 -4.56
CA TYR A 153 -3.81 -5.58 -4.07
C TYR A 153 -3.09 -6.92 -3.96
N SER A 154 -3.81 -7.95 -3.50
CA SER A 154 -3.32 -9.32 -3.47
C SER A 154 -4.46 -10.31 -3.69
N VAL A 155 -4.13 -11.46 -4.26
CA VAL A 155 -4.99 -12.63 -4.37
C VAL A 155 -4.16 -13.81 -3.86
N ASP A 156 -4.49 -14.26 -2.67
CA ASP A 156 -3.78 -15.37 -2.04
C ASP A 156 -4.42 -16.70 -2.48
N ARG A 157 -3.59 -17.69 -2.77
CA ARG A 157 -4.03 -19.00 -3.26
C ARG A 157 -3.34 -20.12 -2.46
N ASP A 158 -4.04 -21.22 -2.31
CA ASP A 158 -3.47 -22.44 -1.74
C ASP A 158 -2.55 -23.17 -2.75
N GLU A 159 -1.96 -24.28 -2.32
CA GLU A 159 -1.05 -25.09 -3.13
C GLU A 159 -1.72 -25.69 -4.39
N VAL A 160 -3.05 -25.78 -4.40
CA VAL A 160 -3.85 -26.31 -5.52
C VAL A 160 -4.33 -25.19 -6.45
N GLY A 161 -4.15 -23.91 -6.05
CA GLY A 161 -4.53 -22.73 -6.83
C GLY A 161 -5.88 -22.12 -6.48
N ASN A 162 -6.59 -22.63 -5.47
CA ASN A 162 -7.86 -22.05 -5.01
C ASN A 162 -7.59 -20.72 -4.27
N ILE A 163 -8.45 -19.74 -4.47
CA ILE A 163 -8.35 -18.47 -3.75
C ILE A 163 -8.67 -18.72 -2.28
N THR A 164 -7.79 -18.21 -1.42
CA THR A 164 -7.93 -18.29 0.05
C THR A 164 -8.23 -16.94 0.68
N ASP A 165 -7.69 -15.85 0.11
CA ASP A 165 -8.00 -14.48 0.51
C ASP A 165 -7.76 -13.48 -0.62
N ILE A 166 -8.41 -12.32 -0.53
CA ILE A 166 -8.24 -11.21 -1.46
C ILE A 166 -8.22 -9.91 -0.69
N SER A 167 -7.16 -9.12 -0.92
CA SER A 167 -7.09 -7.73 -0.49
C SER A 167 -7.48 -6.82 -1.66
N PHE A 168 -8.47 -5.96 -1.44
CA PHE A 168 -9.01 -5.10 -2.48
C PHE A 168 -9.50 -3.77 -1.92
N ASN A 169 -9.78 -2.82 -2.81
CA ASN A 169 -10.45 -1.57 -2.47
C ASN A 169 -11.24 -1.06 -3.68
N PHE A 170 -12.09 -0.08 -3.43
CA PHE A 170 -12.81 0.65 -4.48
C PHE A 170 -12.04 1.91 -4.87
N VAL A 171 -12.02 2.19 -6.17
CA VAL A 171 -11.48 3.43 -6.73
C VAL A 171 -12.59 4.07 -7.56
N ALA A 172 -13.01 5.28 -7.19
CA ALA A 172 -14.03 6.01 -7.92
C ALA A 172 -13.62 6.23 -9.39
N ALA A 173 -14.59 6.25 -10.31
CA ALA A 173 -14.33 6.33 -11.75
C ALA A 173 -13.42 7.52 -12.13
N ARG A 174 -13.67 8.69 -11.55
CA ARG A 174 -12.85 9.87 -11.80
C ARG A 174 -11.41 9.66 -11.30
N GLU A 175 -11.25 9.17 -10.07
CA GLU A 175 -9.95 8.90 -9.47
C GLU A 175 -9.18 7.83 -10.27
N PHE A 176 -9.88 6.78 -10.71
CA PHE A 176 -9.28 5.74 -11.54
C PHE A 176 -8.79 6.31 -12.89
N LYS A 177 -9.61 7.11 -13.56
CA LYS A 177 -9.25 7.74 -14.83
C LYS A 177 -8.07 8.70 -14.73
N GLU A 178 -8.00 9.47 -13.63
CA GLU A 178 -6.92 10.45 -13.39
C GLU A 178 -5.64 9.80 -12.85
N GLY A 179 -5.77 8.73 -12.10
CA GLY A 179 -4.68 8.11 -11.32
C GLY A 179 -4.11 6.81 -11.87
N TYR A 180 -4.75 6.19 -12.86
CA TYR A 180 -4.34 4.89 -13.39
C TYR A 180 -4.30 4.88 -14.91
N ALA A 181 -3.32 4.16 -15.46
CA ALA A 181 -3.21 3.84 -16.88
C ALA A 181 -3.47 2.34 -17.07
N VAL A 182 -4.45 1.99 -17.90
CA VAL A 182 -4.76 0.59 -18.20
C VAL A 182 -3.66 0.01 -19.07
N CYS A 183 -3.16 -1.16 -18.68
CA CYS A 183 -2.18 -1.92 -19.45
C CYS A 183 -2.88 -2.54 -20.68
N GLY A 184 -2.27 -2.34 -21.83
CA GLY A 184 -2.74 -2.97 -23.09
C GLY A 184 -2.45 -4.46 -23.16
#